data_fbccbc947044cfc56faf4fcffe179fb5
#
_entry.id   fbccbc947044cfc56faf4fcffe179fb5
#
_cell.length_a   1.000
_cell.length_b   1.000
_cell.length_c   1.000
_cell.angle_alpha   90.00
_cell.angle_beta   90.00
_cell.angle_gamma   90.00
#
_symmetry.space_group_name_H-M   'P 1'
#
loop_
_entity.id
_entity.type
_entity.pdbx_description
1 polymer ?
#
loop_
_entity_poly.entity_id
_entity_poly.type
_entity_poly.pdbx_seq_one_letter_code
_entity_poly.pdbx_strand_id
1 'polypeptide(L)'
;AFFSKAALDMLAMLDFYPDIIHCNDWQTGPLCAYLKEIYSHMMPYSKIKTLYTSHNLQYQGRFAPSTLDMMGLPGWTWQNVEFYDSVSFMKMGLVYCDYISTVSETYAYEIQTSEYGYGMEGILRSRADRLCGIINGIDFVANNPATDKHIVKHFDAAHPEDKAENKR
;
A
#
# COMPACT_ATOMS: atom_id res chain seq x y z
N ALA A 1 -12.50 6.50 -3.95
CA ALA A 1 -13.47 5.65 -4.67
C ALA A 1 -13.42 5.88 -6.18
N PHE A 2 -13.69 7.10 -6.68
CA PHE A 2 -13.75 7.38 -8.12
C PHE A 2 -12.49 6.92 -8.87
N PHE A 3 -11.30 7.36 -8.46
CA PHE A 3 -10.02 6.98 -9.07
C PHE A 3 -9.86 5.45 -9.21
N SER A 4 -10.11 4.71 -8.13
CA SER A 4 -9.95 3.26 -8.12
C SER A 4 -10.91 2.54 -9.08
N LYS A 5 -12.17 3.01 -9.16
CA LYS A 5 -13.14 2.44 -10.10
C LYS A 5 -12.80 2.82 -11.54
N ALA A 6 -12.48 4.08 -11.79
CA ALA A 6 -12.09 4.57 -13.12
C ALA A 6 -10.88 3.83 -13.68
N ALA A 7 -9.88 3.51 -12.83
CA ALA A 7 -8.71 2.73 -13.25
C ALA A 7 -9.10 1.33 -13.77
N LEU A 8 -10.08 0.67 -13.14
CA LEU A 8 -10.58 -0.62 -13.63
C LEU A 8 -11.42 -0.48 -14.91
N ASP A 9 -12.30 0.53 -14.98
CA ASP A 9 -13.11 0.79 -16.18
C ASP A 9 -12.25 1.12 -17.40
N MET A 10 -11.12 1.82 -17.19
CA MET A 10 -10.15 2.14 -18.25
C MET A 10 -9.55 0.90 -18.91
N LEU A 11 -9.40 -0.21 -18.21
CA LEU A 11 -8.82 -1.43 -18.77
C LEU A 11 -9.63 -1.91 -19.98
N ALA A 12 -10.96 -1.90 -19.88
CA ALA A 12 -11.84 -2.25 -20.98
C ALA A 12 -11.79 -1.23 -22.13
N MET A 13 -11.70 0.08 -21.80
CA MET A 13 -11.63 1.14 -22.81
C MET A 13 -10.34 1.09 -23.63
N LEU A 14 -9.24 0.63 -23.01
CA LEU A 14 -7.93 0.53 -23.62
C LEU A 14 -7.63 -0.84 -24.22
N ASP A 15 -8.55 -1.81 -24.05
CA ASP A 15 -8.33 -3.23 -24.36
C ASP A 15 -7.00 -3.75 -23.78
N PHE A 16 -6.69 -3.32 -22.54
CA PHE A 16 -5.46 -3.64 -21.85
C PHE A 16 -5.77 -4.26 -20.48
N TYR A 17 -5.47 -5.54 -20.32
CA TYR A 17 -5.71 -6.28 -19.09
C TYR A 17 -4.38 -6.84 -18.54
N PRO A 18 -3.83 -6.20 -17.51
CA PRO A 18 -2.56 -6.63 -16.93
C PRO A 18 -2.72 -7.93 -16.15
N ASP A 19 -1.64 -8.69 -15.99
CA ASP A 19 -1.60 -9.83 -15.09
C ASP A 19 -1.68 -9.41 -13.61
N ILE A 20 -1.06 -8.26 -13.29
CA ILE A 20 -0.97 -7.73 -11.91
C ILE A 20 -1.30 -6.24 -11.91
N ILE A 21 -2.15 -5.81 -10.95
CA ILE A 21 -2.32 -4.41 -10.60
C ILE A 21 -1.62 -4.16 -9.27
N HIS A 22 -0.67 -3.21 -9.27
CA HIS A 22 0.03 -2.79 -8.07
C HIS A 22 -0.66 -1.57 -7.46
N CYS A 23 -1.24 -1.77 -6.29
CA CYS A 23 -1.95 -0.77 -5.49
C CYS A 23 -1.04 -0.24 -4.39
N ASN A 24 -1.04 1.07 -4.18
CA ASN A 24 -0.21 1.73 -3.17
C ASN A 24 -1.07 2.55 -2.21
N ASP A 25 -0.93 2.29 -0.92
CA ASP A 25 -1.56 2.98 0.20
C ASP A 25 -3.09 3.01 0.16
N TRP A 26 -3.70 3.64 1.16
CA TRP A 26 -5.14 3.67 1.35
C TRP A 26 -5.93 4.22 0.16
N GLN A 27 -5.35 5.12 -0.62
CA GLN A 27 -6.01 5.74 -1.77
C GLN A 27 -6.42 4.72 -2.83
N THR A 28 -5.66 3.65 -2.96
CA THR A 28 -5.88 2.59 -3.95
C THR A 28 -6.52 1.34 -3.37
N GLY A 29 -6.69 1.25 -2.05
CA GLY A 29 -7.36 0.12 -1.39
C GLY A 29 -8.72 -0.25 -1.97
N PRO A 30 -9.59 0.74 -2.31
CA PRO A 30 -10.88 0.47 -2.96
C PRO A 30 -10.77 -0.29 -4.27
N LEU A 31 -9.67 -0.19 -5.02
CA LEU A 31 -9.48 -0.93 -6.27
C LEU A 31 -9.49 -2.44 -6.01
N CYS A 32 -8.82 -2.89 -4.94
CA CYS A 32 -8.79 -4.31 -4.58
C CYS A 32 -10.20 -4.83 -4.27
N ALA A 33 -11.00 -4.04 -3.52
CA ALA A 33 -12.39 -4.40 -3.21
C ALA A 33 -13.27 -4.42 -4.48
N TYR A 34 -13.20 -3.40 -5.33
CA TYR A 34 -13.93 -3.38 -6.60
C TYR A 34 -13.58 -4.58 -7.48
N LEU A 35 -12.29 -4.87 -7.65
CA LEU A 35 -11.86 -5.98 -8.49
C LEU A 35 -12.45 -7.31 -8.01
N LYS A 36 -12.48 -7.56 -6.70
CA LYS A 36 -12.98 -8.81 -6.13
C LYS A 36 -14.50 -8.89 -6.05
N GLU A 37 -15.18 -7.81 -5.68
CA GLU A 37 -16.63 -7.80 -5.44
C GLU A 37 -17.46 -7.52 -6.70
N ILE A 38 -16.95 -6.74 -7.64
CA ILE A 38 -17.68 -6.30 -8.83
C ILE A 38 -17.15 -6.96 -10.10
N TYR A 39 -15.84 -6.89 -10.34
CA TYR A 39 -15.23 -7.25 -11.63
C TYR A 39 -14.79 -8.72 -11.73
N SER A 40 -14.64 -9.43 -10.61
CA SER A 40 -14.11 -10.81 -10.60
C SER A 40 -14.95 -11.83 -11.38
N HIS A 41 -16.22 -11.52 -11.62
CA HIS A 41 -17.12 -12.38 -12.39
C HIS A 41 -17.01 -12.18 -13.92
N MET A 42 -16.26 -11.17 -14.34
CA MET A 42 -16.10 -10.80 -15.75
C MET A 42 -14.73 -11.21 -16.27
N MET A 43 -14.71 -11.93 -17.38
CA MET A 43 -13.46 -12.13 -18.12
C MET A 43 -13.11 -10.87 -18.90
N PRO A 44 -11.84 -10.44 -18.94
CA PRO A 44 -10.64 -11.06 -18.36
C PRO A 44 -10.27 -10.63 -16.94
N TYR A 45 -11.05 -9.77 -16.26
CA TYR A 45 -10.76 -9.26 -14.91
C TYR A 45 -10.51 -10.35 -13.87
N SER A 46 -11.19 -11.48 -13.99
CA SER A 46 -11.06 -12.62 -13.07
C SER A 46 -9.63 -13.20 -12.97
N LYS A 47 -8.78 -12.93 -13.97
CA LYS A 47 -7.39 -13.39 -14.01
C LYS A 47 -6.42 -12.42 -13.35
N ILE A 48 -6.82 -11.16 -13.18
CA ILE A 48 -5.95 -10.11 -12.65
C ILE A 48 -5.67 -10.35 -11.17
N LYS A 49 -4.40 -10.31 -10.79
CA LYS A 49 -3.94 -10.35 -9.41
C LYS A 49 -3.62 -8.96 -8.89
N THR A 50 -3.66 -8.79 -7.58
CA THR A 50 -3.33 -7.53 -6.93
C THR A 50 -2.17 -7.67 -5.97
N LEU A 51 -1.19 -6.78 -6.08
CA LEU A 51 -0.19 -6.50 -5.08
C LEU A 51 -0.56 -5.20 -4.38
N TYR A 52 -0.66 -5.21 -3.06
CA TYR A 52 -0.98 -4.03 -2.26
C TYR A 52 0.22 -3.66 -1.39
N THR A 53 0.79 -2.47 -1.59
CA THR A 53 1.89 -1.95 -0.79
C THR A 53 1.41 -0.89 0.18
N SER A 54 1.66 -1.09 1.48
CA SER A 54 1.51 -0.06 2.49
C SER A 54 2.87 0.57 2.80
N HIS A 55 3.01 1.87 2.53
CA HIS A 55 4.21 2.63 2.87
C HIS A 55 4.16 3.15 4.31
N ASN A 56 2.97 3.47 4.82
CA ASN A 56 2.76 3.89 6.19
C ASN A 56 1.37 3.48 6.67
N LEU A 57 1.32 2.51 7.57
CA LEU A 57 0.07 1.93 8.08
C LEU A 57 -0.76 2.90 8.95
N GLN A 58 -0.15 3.98 9.44
CA GLN A 58 -0.83 5.01 10.21
C GLN A 58 -1.92 5.73 9.41
N TYR A 59 -1.72 5.91 8.10
CA TYR A 59 -2.67 6.59 7.23
C TYR A 59 -3.67 5.60 6.63
N GLN A 60 -4.85 5.51 7.22
CA GLN A 60 -5.79 4.42 6.95
C GLN A 60 -6.96 4.77 6.02
N GLY A 61 -7.14 6.07 5.71
CA GLY A 61 -8.24 6.51 4.84
C GLY A 61 -9.60 6.08 5.40
N ARG A 62 -9.98 6.64 6.56
CA ARG A 62 -11.23 6.33 7.25
C ARG A 62 -12.32 7.31 6.86
N PHE A 63 -13.51 6.79 6.54
CA PHE A 63 -14.65 7.56 6.05
C PHE A 63 -15.94 7.10 6.72
N ALA A 64 -16.99 7.93 6.63
CA ALA A 64 -18.31 7.60 7.17
C ALA A 64 -18.85 6.29 6.56
N PRO A 65 -19.66 5.51 7.29
CA PRO A 65 -20.28 4.26 6.80
C PRO A 65 -21.02 4.42 5.46
N SER A 66 -21.70 5.54 5.26
CA SER A 66 -22.40 5.88 4.01
C SER A 66 -21.51 5.91 2.76
N THR A 67 -20.19 5.95 2.95
CA THR A 67 -19.23 5.86 1.83
C THR A 67 -19.34 4.53 1.10
N LEU A 68 -19.70 3.44 1.79
CA LEU A 68 -19.88 2.14 1.14
C LEU A 68 -21.02 2.16 0.13
N ASP A 69 -22.15 2.79 0.49
CA ASP A 69 -23.30 2.95 -0.41
C ASP A 69 -22.93 3.82 -1.62
N MET A 70 -22.22 4.93 -1.39
CA MET A 70 -21.73 5.79 -2.47
C MET A 70 -20.78 5.07 -3.42
N MET A 71 -20.03 4.07 -2.93
CA MET A 71 -19.14 3.25 -3.74
C MET A 71 -19.91 2.22 -4.57
N GLY A 72 -21.17 1.92 -4.25
CA GLY A 72 -21.95 0.88 -4.90
C GLY A 72 -21.41 -0.53 -4.63
N LEU A 73 -20.69 -0.72 -3.53
CA LEU A 73 -20.25 -2.04 -3.08
C LEU A 73 -21.41 -2.76 -2.37
N PRO A 74 -21.50 -4.10 -2.50
CA PRO A 74 -22.52 -4.88 -1.80
C PRO A 74 -22.48 -4.68 -0.28
N GLY A 75 -23.63 -4.68 0.37
CA GLY A 75 -23.75 -4.44 1.82
C GLY A 75 -22.96 -5.45 2.70
N TRP A 76 -22.78 -6.69 2.24
CA TRP A 76 -21.94 -7.68 2.95
C TRP A 76 -20.47 -7.30 3.00
N THR A 77 -19.99 -6.40 2.12
CA THR A 77 -18.63 -5.87 2.13
C THR A 77 -18.31 -5.16 3.45
N TRP A 78 -19.33 -4.64 4.15
CA TRP A 78 -19.19 -3.94 5.41
C TRP A 78 -18.32 -4.70 6.42
N GLN A 79 -18.57 -5.99 6.62
CA GLN A 79 -17.83 -6.82 7.60
C GLN A 79 -16.32 -6.86 7.34
N ASN A 80 -15.93 -6.73 6.06
CA ASN A 80 -14.54 -6.80 5.63
C ASN A 80 -13.83 -5.44 5.71
N VAL A 81 -14.58 -4.33 5.67
CA VAL A 81 -14.01 -2.98 5.52
C VAL A 81 -14.28 -2.06 6.70
N GLU A 82 -15.20 -2.46 7.57
CA GLU A 82 -15.51 -1.75 8.81
C GLU A 82 -14.27 -1.69 9.72
N PHE A 83 -13.99 -0.51 10.27
CA PHE A 83 -12.90 -0.28 11.18
C PHE A 83 -13.25 0.86 12.15
N TYR A 84 -13.56 0.51 13.41
CA TYR A 84 -14.02 1.44 14.44
C TYR A 84 -15.15 2.35 13.94
N ASP A 85 -16.28 1.75 13.56
CA ASP A 85 -17.49 2.40 13.05
C ASP A 85 -17.29 3.25 11.80
N SER A 86 -16.25 2.97 11.03
CA SER A 86 -15.94 3.67 9.77
C SER A 86 -15.56 2.70 8.66
N VAL A 87 -15.62 3.15 7.42
CA VAL A 87 -15.06 2.44 6.26
C VAL A 87 -13.58 2.76 6.16
N SER A 88 -12.70 1.77 6.23
CA SER A 88 -11.26 1.95 6.03
C SER A 88 -10.83 1.48 4.64
N PHE A 89 -10.29 2.40 3.85
CA PHE A 89 -9.73 2.11 2.53
C PHE A 89 -8.44 1.28 2.62
N MET A 90 -7.62 1.53 3.66
CA MET A 90 -6.46 0.68 3.95
C MET A 90 -6.89 -0.77 4.19
N LYS A 91 -7.92 -0.98 5.02
CA LYS A 91 -8.47 -2.30 5.29
C LYS A 91 -8.99 -2.97 4.02
N MET A 92 -9.63 -2.22 3.11
CA MET A 92 -10.02 -2.74 1.79
C MET A 92 -8.82 -3.32 1.03
N GLY A 93 -7.72 -2.57 0.96
CA GLY A 93 -6.49 -3.04 0.33
C GLY A 93 -5.97 -4.31 0.99
N LEU A 94 -5.80 -4.28 2.32
CA LEU A 94 -5.24 -5.40 3.08
C LEU A 94 -6.09 -6.66 3.02
N VAL A 95 -7.41 -6.57 2.99
CA VAL A 95 -8.30 -7.75 2.99
C VAL A 95 -8.46 -8.32 1.59
N TYR A 96 -8.63 -7.47 0.57
CA TYR A 96 -9.03 -7.91 -0.77
C TYR A 96 -7.89 -8.17 -1.74
N CYS A 97 -6.65 -7.73 -1.45
CA CYS A 97 -5.50 -8.00 -2.34
C CYS A 97 -5.09 -9.47 -2.33
N ASP A 98 -4.37 -9.89 -3.36
CA ASP A 98 -3.77 -11.23 -3.42
C ASP A 98 -2.49 -11.30 -2.57
N TYR A 99 -1.62 -10.29 -2.64
CA TYR A 99 -0.37 -10.19 -1.87
C TYR A 99 -0.20 -8.80 -1.27
N ILE A 100 0.48 -8.74 -0.13
CA ILE A 100 0.79 -7.51 0.61
C ILE A 100 2.30 -7.30 0.60
N SER A 101 2.74 -6.07 0.38
CA SER A 101 4.12 -5.67 0.65
C SER A 101 4.18 -4.41 1.51
N THR A 102 5.33 -4.22 2.15
CA THR A 102 5.68 -3.00 2.86
C THR A 102 7.15 -2.65 2.63
N VAL A 103 7.62 -1.54 3.18
CA VAL A 103 8.87 -0.88 2.79
C VAL A 103 10.13 -1.36 3.51
N SER A 104 10.06 -2.39 4.34
CA SER A 104 11.24 -3.10 4.87
C SER A 104 10.86 -4.46 5.44
N GLU A 105 11.82 -5.39 5.47
CA GLU A 105 11.63 -6.70 6.11
C GLU A 105 11.30 -6.56 7.59
N THR A 106 12.05 -5.71 8.32
CA THR A 106 11.80 -5.43 9.73
C THR A 106 10.39 -4.85 9.93
N TYR A 107 9.98 -3.89 9.12
CA TYR A 107 8.65 -3.28 9.23
C TYR A 107 7.53 -4.30 8.94
N ALA A 108 7.74 -5.27 8.06
CA ALA A 108 6.79 -6.35 7.83
C ALA A 108 6.53 -7.19 9.10
N TYR A 109 7.52 -7.37 9.98
CA TYR A 109 7.33 -7.99 11.29
C TYR A 109 6.67 -7.03 12.30
N GLU A 110 7.14 -5.79 12.37
CA GLU A 110 6.66 -4.78 13.31
C GLU A 110 5.15 -4.51 13.16
N ILE A 111 4.65 -4.33 11.94
CA ILE A 111 3.23 -4.06 11.69
C ILE A 111 2.29 -5.21 12.07
N GLN A 112 2.81 -6.38 12.36
CA GLN A 112 2.04 -7.51 12.90
C GLN A 112 1.92 -7.46 14.43
N THR A 113 2.51 -6.46 15.09
CA THR A 113 2.41 -6.22 16.53
C THR A 113 1.40 -5.13 16.86
N SER A 114 0.89 -5.12 18.09
CA SER A 114 -0.04 -4.07 18.54
C SER A 114 0.59 -2.69 18.63
N GLU A 115 1.92 -2.61 18.73
CA GLU A 115 2.67 -1.37 18.83
C GLU A 115 2.71 -0.62 17.48
N TYR A 116 2.86 -1.35 16.37
CA TYR A 116 3.03 -0.76 15.03
C TYR A 116 1.89 -1.10 14.06
N GLY A 117 0.96 -1.95 14.46
CA GLY A 117 -0.14 -2.43 13.61
C GLY A 117 -1.31 -1.46 13.47
N TYR A 118 -1.40 -0.45 14.35
CA TYR A 118 -2.48 0.56 14.33
C TYR A 118 -3.89 -0.05 14.25
N GLY A 119 -4.09 -1.21 14.90
CA GLY A 119 -5.34 -1.98 14.88
C GLY A 119 -5.51 -2.92 13.67
N MET A 120 -4.57 -2.92 12.71
CA MET A 120 -4.57 -3.81 11.55
C MET A 120 -3.71 -5.08 11.77
N GLU A 121 -3.01 -5.20 12.91
CA GLU A 121 -2.10 -6.30 13.20
C GLU A 121 -2.77 -7.67 13.14
N GLY A 122 -4.04 -7.76 13.49
CA GLY A 122 -4.81 -9.01 13.38
C GLY A 122 -4.96 -9.49 11.94
N ILE A 123 -5.26 -8.57 11.03
CA ILE A 123 -5.37 -8.83 9.59
C ILE A 123 -4.00 -9.22 9.03
N LEU A 124 -2.96 -8.46 9.38
CA LEU A 124 -1.60 -8.69 8.88
C LEU A 124 -1.05 -10.04 9.34
N ARG A 125 -1.28 -10.43 10.61
CA ARG A 125 -0.92 -11.77 11.10
C ARG A 125 -1.67 -12.88 10.37
N SER A 126 -2.96 -12.72 10.13
CA SER A 126 -3.76 -13.73 9.41
C SER A 126 -3.33 -13.91 7.96
N ARG A 127 -2.55 -12.98 7.41
CA ARG A 127 -2.04 -12.96 6.05
C ARG A 127 -0.51 -12.93 5.97
N ALA A 128 0.18 -13.37 7.03
CA ALA A 128 1.64 -13.35 7.12
C ALA A 128 2.32 -14.16 6.01
N ASP A 129 1.66 -15.23 5.51
CA ASP A 129 2.11 -16.04 4.37
C ASP A 129 2.13 -15.28 3.03
N ARG A 130 1.46 -14.13 2.97
CA ARG A 130 1.35 -13.26 1.79
C ARG A 130 1.86 -11.85 2.03
N LEU A 131 2.58 -11.63 3.11
CA LEU A 131 3.18 -10.35 3.49
C LEU A 131 4.69 -10.42 3.33
N CYS A 132 5.27 -9.47 2.59
CA CYS A 132 6.72 -9.32 2.49
C CYS A 132 7.15 -7.86 2.67
N GLY A 133 8.40 -7.67 3.10
CA GLY A 133 9.05 -6.37 3.17
C GLY A 133 10.03 -6.19 2.02
N ILE A 134 9.97 -5.06 1.32
CA ILE A 134 10.87 -4.71 0.22
C ILE A 134 11.44 -3.33 0.49
N ILE A 135 12.75 -3.23 0.67
CA ILE A 135 13.43 -1.96 0.95
C ILE A 135 13.35 -1.04 -0.27
N ASN A 136 13.01 0.23 -0.01
CA ASN A 136 13.06 1.27 -1.03
C ASN A 136 14.47 1.45 -1.58
N GLY A 137 14.57 1.67 -2.89
CA GLY A 137 15.82 2.04 -3.52
C GLY A 137 16.31 3.42 -3.11
N ILE A 138 17.62 3.63 -3.22
CA ILE A 138 18.26 4.93 -3.04
C ILE A 138 18.99 5.27 -4.32
N ASP A 139 18.82 6.49 -4.80
CA ASP A 139 19.64 7.02 -5.91
C ASP A 139 21.06 7.32 -5.39
N PHE A 140 21.98 6.41 -5.68
CA PHE A 140 23.37 6.53 -5.26
C PHE A 140 24.17 7.61 -6.01
N VAL A 141 23.63 8.17 -7.07
CA VAL A 141 24.26 9.29 -7.80
C VAL A 141 23.80 10.62 -7.18
N ALA A 142 22.49 10.81 -7.06
CA ALA A 142 21.92 12.03 -6.48
C ALA A 142 22.19 12.18 -4.99
N ASN A 143 22.21 11.06 -4.24
CA ASN A 143 22.40 11.03 -2.78
C ASN A 143 23.80 10.56 -2.38
N ASN A 144 24.83 10.86 -3.18
CA ASN A 144 26.21 10.48 -2.88
C ASN A 144 26.92 11.55 -2.06
N PRO A 145 27.22 11.33 -0.76
CA PRO A 145 27.85 12.34 0.08
C PRO A 145 29.30 12.66 -0.33
N ALA A 146 29.93 11.82 -1.14
CA ALA A 146 31.25 12.12 -1.67
C ALA A 146 31.25 13.17 -2.78
N THR A 147 30.10 13.40 -3.42
CA THR A 147 29.95 14.30 -4.58
C THR A 147 28.79 15.28 -4.46
N ASP A 148 28.05 15.26 -3.36
CA ASP A 148 26.89 16.13 -3.12
C ASP A 148 27.31 17.60 -3.00
N LYS A 149 26.79 18.45 -3.87
CA LYS A 149 27.12 19.87 -3.95
C LYS A 149 26.47 20.71 -2.83
N HIS A 150 25.53 20.14 -2.09
CA HIS A 150 24.73 20.84 -1.09
C HIS A 150 25.25 20.67 0.33
N ILE A 151 26.19 19.75 0.58
CA ILE A 151 26.81 19.55 1.89
C ILE A 151 28.12 20.33 2.03
N VAL A 152 28.39 20.79 3.24
CA VAL A 152 29.59 21.62 3.56
C VAL A 152 30.85 20.79 3.43
N LYS A 153 30.85 19.57 3.97
CA LYS A 153 31.97 18.63 3.97
C LYS A 153 31.53 17.31 3.31
N HIS A 154 32.25 16.94 2.26
CA HIS A 154 32.06 15.62 1.65
C HIS A 154 32.60 14.54 2.60
N PHE A 155 31.92 13.37 2.60
CA PHE A 155 32.34 12.21 3.38
C PHE A 155 31.98 10.92 2.63
N ASP A 156 32.63 9.84 3.05
CA ASP A 156 32.38 8.51 2.50
C ASP A 156 32.43 7.45 3.64
N ALA A 157 32.34 6.18 3.26
CA ALA A 157 32.35 5.07 4.22
C ALA A 157 33.71 4.90 4.91
N ALA A 158 34.82 5.38 4.31
CA ALA A 158 36.16 5.33 4.90
C ALA A 158 36.38 6.46 5.90
N HIS A 159 35.68 7.59 5.73
CA HIS A 159 35.80 8.80 6.58
C HIS A 159 34.43 9.28 7.06
N PRO A 160 33.68 8.46 7.84
CA PRO A 160 32.34 8.80 8.32
C PRO A 160 32.32 9.95 9.34
N GLU A 161 33.46 10.24 10.01
CA GLU A 161 33.64 11.33 10.97
C GLU A 161 33.40 12.70 10.33
N ASP A 162 33.73 12.87 9.06
CA ASP A 162 33.56 14.13 8.32
C ASP A 162 32.07 14.53 8.21
N LYS A 163 31.13 13.58 8.36
CA LYS A 163 29.70 13.86 8.45
C LYS A 163 29.33 14.80 9.60
N ALA A 164 30.13 14.83 10.67
CA ALA A 164 29.85 15.66 11.85
C ALA A 164 29.83 17.17 11.54
N GLU A 165 30.55 17.62 10.53
CA GLU A 165 30.58 19.03 10.12
C GLU A 165 29.26 19.46 9.46
N ASN A 166 28.53 18.52 8.85
CA ASN A 166 27.25 18.78 8.20
C ASN A 166 26.05 18.79 9.18
N LYS A 167 26.28 18.49 10.46
CA LYS A 167 25.23 18.49 11.50
C LYS A 167 25.14 19.82 12.27
N ARG A 168 26.00 20.75 12.01
CA ARG A 168 26.04 22.08 12.64
C ARG A 168 25.27 23.08 11.78
#